data_fc3f56ed2664b898830cd2f991cd85b6
#
_entry.id   fc3f56ed2664b898830cd2f991cd85b6
#
_cell.length_a   1.000
_cell.length_b   1.000
_cell.length_c   1.000
_cell.angle_alpha   90.00
_cell.angle_beta   90.00
_cell.angle_gamma   90.00
#
_symmetry.space_group_name_H-M   'P 1'
#
loop_
_entity.id
_entity.type
_entity.pdbx_description
1 polymer ?
#
loop_
_entity_poly.entity_id
_entity_poly.type
_entity_poly.pdbx_seq_one_letter_code
_entity_poly.pdbx_strand_id
1 'polypeptide(L)'
;GNITNPLQWSSEAYDAELGMVYYNFRFYNPVDGRWTSRDPIIDERRWNVYSYVYQAPLSSYDIIGLQAPGYEGALTVAIINQIQDRDRIVNSAAHQYCDNYNKYKDSKCCDGEGRMVSDPYIPKACDMCHKFVDKYSENGKVIKPVECVAECLSEAEAGMQKIGRCKDRNTQRLINHVSCYINCGFNLISSKAIGTPEGGWKMGFE
;
A
#
# COMPACT_ATOMS: atom_id res chain seq x y z
N GLY A 1 -26.38 -15.26 -32.86
CA GLY A 1 -25.09 -15.01 -32.24
C GLY A 1 -25.23 -15.15 -30.73
N ASN A 2 -24.39 -15.96 -30.10
CA ASN A 2 -24.34 -16.03 -28.64
C ASN A 2 -23.77 -14.72 -28.12
N ILE A 3 -24.63 -13.86 -27.60
CA ILE A 3 -24.18 -12.70 -26.83
C ILE A 3 -23.86 -13.21 -25.44
N THR A 4 -22.59 -13.40 -25.12
CA THR A 4 -22.15 -13.63 -23.75
C THR A 4 -22.23 -12.31 -23.01
N ASN A 5 -23.14 -12.22 -22.03
CA ASN A 5 -23.18 -11.07 -21.12
C ASN A 5 -22.06 -11.24 -20.06
N PRO A 6 -21.02 -10.38 -20.08
CA PRO A 6 -19.93 -10.48 -19.10
C PRO A 6 -20.31 -9.95 -17.72
N LEU A 7 -21.46 -9.27 -17.60
CA LEU A 7 -21.97 -8.75 -16.34
C LEU A 7 -23.18 -9.57 -15.91
N GLN A 8 -23.22 -9.97 -14.67
CA GLN A 8 -24.32 -10.74 -14.08
C GLN A 8 -24.86 -10.08 -12.81
N TRP A 9 -25.21 -10.85 -11.78
CA TRP A 9 -25.81 -10.36 -10.55
C TRP A 9 -25.11 -9.10 -10.02
N SER A 10 -25.87 -8.09 -9.62
CA SER A 10 -25.40 -6.79 -9.12
C SER A 10 -24.50 -6.02 -10.11
N SER A 11 -24.58 -6.31 -11.41
CA SER A 11 -23.70 -5.74 -12.47
C SER A 11 -22.22 -6.14 -12.30
N GLU A 12 -21.94 -7.24 -11.64
CA GLU A 12 -20.59 -7.72 -11.42
C GLU A 12 -20.06 -8.62 -12.55
N ALA A 13 -18.73 -8.71 -12.67
CA ALA A 13 -18.07 -9.45 -13.73
C ALA A 13 -18.22 -10.97 -13.56
N TYR A 14 -18.65 -11.64 -14.62
CA TYR A 14 -18.73 -13.11 -14.67
C TYR A 14 -17.48 -13.70 -15.30
N ASP A 15 -16.84 -14.58 -14.55
CA ASP A 15 -15.73 -15.40 -15.04
C ASP A 15 -16.29 -16.71 -15.62
N ALA A 16 -16.23 -16.83 -16.95
CA ALA A 16 -16.79 -17.99 -17.66
C ALA A 16 -15.94 -19.27 -17.49
N GLU A 17 -14.66 -19.16 -17.15
CA GLU A 17 -13.79 -20.31 -16.92
C GLU A 17 -14.06 -20.91 -15.54
N LEU A 18 -14.26 -20.08 -14.55
CA LEU A 18 -14.58 -20.49 -13.18
C LEU A 18 -16.08 -20.75 -12.98
N GLY A 19 -16.94 -20.24 -13.85
CA GLY A 19 -18.40 -20.27 -13.69
C GLY A 19 -18.90 -19.44 -12.49
N MET A 20 -18.17 -18.39 -12.13
CA MET A 20 -18.38 -17.61 -10.91
C MET A 20 -18.49 -16.12 -11.22
N VAL A 21 -19.18 -15.38 -10.34
CA VAL A 21 -19.26 -13.92 -10.41
C VAL A 21 -18.26 -13.31 -9.42
N TYR A 22 -17.42 -12.41 -9.89
CA TYR A 22 -16.39 -11.75 -9.09
C TYR A 22 -16.94 -10.49 -8.44
N TYR A 23 -16.96 -10.49 -7.13
CA TYR A 23 -17.27 -9.33 -6.29
C TYR A 23 -16.01 -8.94 -5.54
N ASN A 24 -15.27 -8.03 -5.95
CA ASN A 24 -14.03 -7.49 -5.39
C ASN A 24 -13.37 -8.26 -4.20
N PHE A 25 -14.16 -8.66 -3.19
CA PHE A 25 -13.67 -9.38 -2.00
C PHE A 25 -14.00 -10.86 -1.97
N ARG A 26 -15.00 -11.32 -2.78
CA ARG A 26 -15.41 -12.73 -2.81
C ARG A 26 -15.87 -13.14 -4.19
N PHE A 27 -15.85 -14.45 -4.45
CA PHE A 27 -16.51 -15.04 -5.60
C PHE A 27 -17.89 -15.59 -5.19
N TYR A 28 -18.89 -15.26 -5.98
CA TYR A 28 -20.24 -15.82 -5.86
C TYR A 28 -20.39 -16.98 -6.83
N ASN A 29 -20.84 -18.14 -6.31
CA ASN A 29 -21.20 -19.29 -7.13
C ASN A 29 -22.71 -19.26 -7.41
N PRO A 30 -23.14 -18.93 -8.64
CA PRO A 30 -24.55 -18.85 -8.97
C PRO A 30 -25.25 -20.21 -9.00
N VAL A 31 -24.53 -21.32 -9.17
CA VAL A 31 -25.08 -22.68 -9.15
C VAL A 31 -25.48 -23.09 -7.75
N ASP A 32 -24.63 -22.78 -6.77
CA ASP A 32 -24.89 -23.10 -5.36
C ASP A 32 -25.66 -21.99 -4.62
N GLY A 33 -25.79 -20.81 -5.21
CA GLY A 33 -26.45 -19.66 -4.62
C GLY A 33 -25.74 -19.08 -3.39
N ARG A 34 -24.40 -19.21 -3.31
CA ARG A 34 -23.63 -18.81 -2.15
C ARG A 34 -22.24 -18.29 -2.50
N TRP A 35 -21.60 -17.64 -1.53
CA TRP A 35 -20.20 -17.27 -1.58
C TRP A 35 -19.29 -18.51 -1.51
N THR A 36 -18.16 -18.46 -2.24
CA THR A 36 -17.13 -19.52 -2.22
C THR A 36 -16.23 -19.46 -0.99
N SER A 37 -16.14 -18.29 -0.36
CA SER A 37 -15.40 -18.06 0.88
C SER A 37 -16.33 -17.47 1.96
N ARG A 38 -15.91 -17.63 3.22
CA ARG A 38 -16.65 -17.08 4.35
C ARG A 38 -16.64 -15.55 4.31
N ASP A 39 -17.67 -14.95 4.86
CA ASP A 39 -17.75 -13.49 5.02
C ASP A 39 -16.70 -12.99 6.02
N PRO A 40 -15.82 -12.07 5.65
CA PRO A 40 -14.77 -11.58 6.54
C PRO A 40 -15.31 -10.66 7.65
N ILE A 41 -16.54 -10.14 7.54
CA ILE A 41 -17.09 -9.16 8.47
C ILE A 41 -18.27 -9.69 9.31
N ILE A 42 -18.81 -10.88 9.00
CA ILE A 42 -19.93 -11.47 9.75
C ILE A 42 -19.42 -12.31 10.93
N ASP A 43 -20.07 -12.13 12.10
CA ASP A 43 -19.89 -12.98 13.29
C ASP A 43 -20.55 -14.34 13.06
N GLU A 44 -19.74 -15.40 13.08
CA GLU A 44 -20.17 -16.81 12.87
C GLU A 44 -21.28 -17.28 13.80
N ARG A 45 -21.43 -16.67 14.96
CA ARG A 45 -22.37 -17.16 15.99
C ARG A 45 -23.83 -16.94 15.65
N ARG A 46 -24.14 -16.17 14.61
CA ARG A 46 -25.51 -15.74 14.32
C ARG A 46 -26.01 -16.04 12.92
N TRP A 47 -25.12 -16.24 11.91
CA TRP A 47 -25.52 -16.26 10.51
C TRP A 47 -24.72 -17.26 9.67
N ASN A 48 -25.33 -17.68 8.55
CA ASN A 48 -24.61 -18.44 7.53
C ASN A 48 -23.62 -17.52 6.79
N VAL A 49 -22.34 -17.62 7.13
CA VAL A 49 -21.26 -16.80 6.60
C VAL A 49 -20.98 -16.96 5.10
N TYR A 50 -21.65 -17.92 4.47
CA TYR A 50 -21.60 -18.17 3.02
C TYR A 50 -22.85 -17.70 2.30
N SER A 51 -23.86 -17.20 3.01
CA SER A 51 -25.13 -16.76 2.42
C SER A 51 -24.94 -15.52 1.55
N TYR A 52 -25.44 -15.57 0.30
CA TYR A 52 -25.53 -14.42 -0.59
C TYR A 52 -26.83 -13.64 -0.31
N VAL A 53 -26.70 -12.34 -0.04
CA VAL A 53 -27.80 -11.36 0.18
C VAL A 53 -29.03 -11.93 0.90
N TYR A 54 -28.83 -12.70 1.99
CA TYR A 54 -29.88 -13.35 2.79
C TYR A 54 -30.73 -14.35 2.01
N GLN A 55 -30.24 -14.92 0.94
CA GLN A 55 -31.00 -15.75 0.02
C GLN A 55 -32.18 -15.00 -0.64
N ALA A 56 -32.10 -13.68 -0.73
CA ALA A 56 -33.10 -12.82 -1.36
C ALA A 56 -32.55 -12.06 -2.58
N PRO A 57 -31.99 -12.76 -3.59
CA PRO A 57 -31.29 -12.10 -4.72
C PRO A 57 -32.19 -11.30 -5.65
N LEU A 58 -33.53 -11.43 -5.50
CA LEU A 58 -34.49 -10.65 -6.28
C LEU A 58 -34.82 -9.28 -5.66
N SER A 59 -34.51 -9.11 -4.36
CA SER A 59 -34.82 -7.87 -3.63
C SER A 59 -33.62 -7.22 -2.98
N SER A 60 -32.48 -7.89 -3.02
CA SER A 60 -31.24 -7.42 -2.38
C SER A 60 -30.05 -7.62 -3.30
N TYR A 61 -29.05 -6.75 -3.18
CA TYR A 61 -27.81 -6.83 -3.94
C TYR A 61 -26.64 -6.53 -3.03
N ASP A 62 -25.48 -7.05 -3.39
CA ASP A 62 -24.19 -6.74 -2.77
C ASP A 62 -23.35 -5.99 -3.81
N ILE A 63 -22.66 -4.92 -3.41
CA ILE A 63 -21.85 -4.11 -4.32
C ILE A 63 -20.41 -4.59 -4.40
N ILE A 64 -19.88 -5.12 -3.30
CA ILE A 64 -18.47 -5.46 -3.18
C ILE A 64 -18.21 -6.86 -2.61
N GLY A 65 -19.24 -7.63 -2.35
CA GLY A 65 -19.09 -8.94 -1.72
C GLY A 65 -18.83 -8.89 -0.21
N LEU A 66 -19.34 -7.89 0.49
CA LEU A 66 -19.17 -7.70 1.94
C LEU A 66 -20.45 -7.25 2.63
N GLN A 67 -21.60 -7.55 2.07
CA GLN A 67 -22.88 -7.11 2.66
C GLN A 67 -23.24 -7.95 3.89
N ALA A 68 -23.22 -7.30 5.05
CA ALA A 68 -23.68 -7.89 6.30
C ALA A 68 -25.15 -7.58 6.59
N PRO A 69 -25.90 -8.56 7.13
CA PRO A 69 -27.30 -8.38 7.54
C PRO A 69 -27.48 -7.29 8.60
N GLY A 70 -28.40 -6.35 8.34
CA GLY A 70 -28.79 -5.32 9.32
C GLY A 70 -27.82 -4.15 9.51
N TYR A 71 -26.74 -4.07 8.70
CA TYR A 71 -25.80 -2.94 8.67
C TYR A 71 -25.78 -2.26 7.31
N GLU A 72 -26.90 -2.24 6.63
CA GLU A 72 -27.09 -2.01 5.20
C GLU A 72 -26.71 -0.63 4.66
N GLY A 73 -26.11 0.21 5.40
CA GLY A 73 -25.67 1.51 4.90
C GLY A 73 -24.33 1.93 5.45
N ALA A 74 -24.22 2.00 6.77
CA ALA A 74 -23.09 2.64 7.42
C ALA A 74 -21.78 1.85 7.28
N LEU A 75 -21.81 0.51 7.43
CA LEU A 75 -20.57 -0.30 7.37
C LEU A 75 -20.07 -0.46 5.95
N THR A 76 -20.98 -0.66 4.98
CA THR A 76 -20.60 -0.73 3.55
C THR A 76 -20.02 0.58 3.08
N VAL A 77 -20.64 1.71 3.45
CA VAL A 77 -20.11 3.05 3.15
C VAL A 77 -18.75 3.27 3.83
N ALA A 78 -18.59 2.84 5.08
CA ALA A 78 -17.31 2.97 5.78
C ALA A 78 -16.20 2.16 5.09
N ILE A 79 -16.47 0.93 4.66
CA ILE A 79 -15.51 0.08 3.92
C ILE A 79 -15.20 0.68 2.55
N ILE A 80 -16.20 1.14 1.79
CA ILE A 80 -15.99 1.80 0.50
C ILE A 80 -15.12 3.04 0.68
N ASN A 81 -15.39 3.85 1.69
CA ASN A 81 -14.57 5.01 2.00
C ASN A 81 -13.13 4.63 2.33
N GLN A 82 -12.92 3.59 3.14
CA GLN A 82 -11.56 3.11 3.45
C GLN A 82 -10.80 2.62 2.21
N ILE A 83 -11.48 1.92 1.28
CA ILE A 83 -10.89 1.50 0.02
C ILE A 83 -10.52 2.71 -0.84
N GLN A 84 -11.45 3.64 -1.02
CA GLN A 84 -11.21 4.86 -1.78
C GLN A 84 -10.10 5.72 -1.17
N ASP A 85 -10.04 5.80 0.15
CA ASP A 85 -9.00 6.51 0.87
C ASP A 85 -7.62 5.85 0.66
N ARG A 86 -7.57 4.52 0.72
CA ARG A 86 -6.35 3.77 0.40
C ARG A 86 -5.90 4.01 -1.04
N ASP A 87 -6.82 3.95 -2.01
CA ASP A 87 -6.50 4.21 -3.43
C ASP A 87 -5.99 5.63 -3.66
N ARG A 88 -6.55 6.62 -2.95
CA ARG A 88 -6.06 8.00 -3.00
C ARG A 88 -4.64 8.13 -2.45
N ILE A 89 -4.33 7.42 -1.35
CA ILE A 89 -2.99 7.42 -0.75
C ILE A 89 -2.00 6.78 -1.72
N VAL A 90 -2.31 5.59 -2.24
CA VAL A 90 -1.45 4.84 -3.18
C VAL A 90 -1.16 5.63 -4.46
N ASN A 91 -2.13 6.41 -4.95
CA ASN A 91 -1.96 7.26 -6.13
C ASN A 91 -1.48 8.67 -5.81
N SER A 92 -1.09 8.95 -4.56
CA SER A 92 -0.61 10.28 -4.16
C SER A 92 0.76 10.61 -4.76
N ALA A 93 1.06 11.91 -4.84
CA ALA A 93 2.38 12.39 -5.25
C ALA A 93 3.50 11.83 -4.35
N ALA A 94 3.22 11.67 -3.05
CA ALA A 94 4.18 11.09 -2.09
C ALA A 94 4.58 9.65 -2.45
N HIS A 95 3.63 8.80 -2.86
CA HIS A 95 3.94 7.45 -3.34
C HIS A 95 4.72 7.47 -4.65
N GLN A 96 4.39 8.39 -5.58
CA GLN A 96 5.14 8.56 -6.82
C GLN A 96 6.60 8.98 -6.56
N TYR A 97 6.84 9.81 -5.54
CA TYR A 97 8.22 10.14 -5.12
C TYR A 97 8.94 8.89 -4.57
N CYS A 98 8.26 8.04 -3.81
CA CYS A 98 8.84 6.77 -3.36
C CYS A 98 9.21 5.85 -4.53
N ASP A 99 8.39 5.78 -5.57
CA ASP A 99 8.65 4.99 -6.78
C ASP A 99 9.88 5.47 -7.56
N ASN A 100 10.30 6.71 -7.39
CA ASN A 100 11.53 7.22 -8.02
C ASN A 100 12.79 6.45 -7.61
N TYR A 101 12.81 5.79 -6.45
CA TYR A 101 13.93 4.91 -6.06
C TYR A 101 14.16 3.76 -7.04
N ASN A 102 13.10 3.30 -7.74
CA ASN A 102 13.19 2.26 -8.75
C ASN A 102 14.10 2.64 -9.93
N LYS A 103 14.31 3.93 -10.18
CA LYS A 103 15.26 4.42 -11.19
C LYS A 103 16.70 4.01 -10.89
N TYR A 104 17.00 3.73 -9.62
CA TYR A 104 18.35 3.42 -9.13
C TYR A 104 18.51 1.95 -8.72
N LYS A 105 17.56 1.08 -9.07
CA LYS A 105 17.56 -0.36 -8.67
C LYS A 105 18.85 -1.10 -9.04
N ASP A 106 19.49 -0.71 -10.14
CA ASP A 106 20.72 -1.31 -10.64
C ASP A 106 21.98 -0.52 -10.23
N SER A 107 21.83 0.43 -9.30
CA SER A 107 22.91 1.25 -8.78
C SER A 107 23.98 0.39 -8.09
N LYS A 108 25.25 0.73 -8.35
CA LYS A 108 26.42 0.06 -7.78
C LYS A 108 27.29 1.06 -7.03
N CYS A 109 27.97 0.57 -6.02
CA CYS A 109 28.96 1.33 -5.26
C CYS A 109 30.14 0.43 -4.87
N CYS A 110 31.30 1.02 -4.54
CA CYS A 110 32.47 0.29 -4.07
C CYS A 110 32.30 -0.10 -2.57
N ASP A 111 32.52 -1.37 -2.25
CA ASP A 111 32.58 -1.84 -0.87
C ASP A 111 33.90 -1.44 -0.17
N GLY A 112 34.13 -1.96 1.05
CA GLY A 112 35.34 -1.68 1.81
C GLY A 112 36.63 -2.32 1.21
N GLU A 113 36.47 -3.27 0.29
CA GLU A 113 37.56 -3.95 -0.39
C GLU A 113 37.78 -3.45 -1.84
N GLY A 114 37.06 -2.40 -2.23
CA GLY A 114 37.19 -1.80 -3.57
C GLY A 114 36.42 -2.52 -4.68
N ARG A 115 35.56 -3.51 -4.33
CA ARG A 115 34.76 -4.23 -5.33
C ARG A 115 33.46 -3.48 -5.62
N MET A 116 33.03 -3.48 -6.88
CA MET A 116 31.74 -2.94 -7.28
C MET A 116 30.61 -3.91 -6.89
N VAL A 117 29.78 -3.49 -5.96
CA VAL A 117 28.62 -4.26 -5.47
C VAL A 117 27.32 -3.51 -5.73
N SER A 118 26.20 -4.21 -5.77
CA SER A 118 24.88 -3.57 -5.82
C SER A 118 24.67 -2.72 -4.57
N ASP A 119 24.08 -1.54 -4.71
CA ASP A 119 23.78 -0.66 -3.59
C ASP A 119 22.73 -1.30 -2.68
N PRO A 120 23.09 -1.71 -1.44
CA PRO A 120 22.20 -2.50 -0.59
C PRO A 120 21.04 -1.68 0.01
N TYR A 121 21.09 -0.35 -0.11
CA TYR A 121 20.08 0.55 0.44
C TYR A 121 18.86 0.66 -0.47
N ILE A 122 19.05 0.75 -1.78
CA ILE A 122 17.98 1.08 -2.75
C ILE A 122 16.77 0.15 -2.66
N PRO A 123 16.91 -1.20 -2.60
CA PRO A 123 15.75 -2.09 -2.51
C PRO A 123 14.90 -1.86 -1.25
N LYS A 124 15.53 -1.41 -0.18
CA LYS A 124 14.86 -1.12 1.09
C LYS A 124 14.26 0.28 1.14
N ALA A 125 14.88 1.24 0.45
CA ALA A 125 14.48 2.64 0.49
C ALA A 125 13.08 2.85 -0.08
N CYS A 126 12.75 2.23 -1.21
CA CYS A 126 11.43 2.30 -1.81
C CYS A 126 10.35 1.78 -0.85
N ASP A 127 10.52 0.57 -0.30
CA ASP A 127 9.58 -0.04 0.66
C ASP A 127 9.44 0.79 1.96
N MET A 128 10.55 1.30 2.50
CA MET A 128 10.51 2.15 3.69
C MET A 128 9.81 3.48 3.45
N CYS A 129 9.99 4.08 2.27
CA CYS A 129 9.32 5.30 1.89
C CYS A 129 7.81 5.10 1.79
N HIS A 130 7.34 4.04 1.12
CA HIS A 130 5.92 3.70 1.04
C HIS A 130 5.32 3.48 2.44
N LYS A 131 5.98 2.70 3.29
CA LYS A 131 5.54 2.48 4.68
C LYS A 131 5.49 3.77 5.50
N PHE A 132 6.40 4.71 5.26
CA PHE A 132 6.38 6.00 5.93
C PHE A 132 5.18 6.83 5.48
N VAL A 133 4.91 6.91 4.17
CA VAL A 133 3.75 7.63 3.63
C VAL A 133 2.45 7.02 4.16
N ASP A 134 2.31 5.69 4.14
CA ASP A 134 1.12 5.00 4.65
C ASP A 134 0.89 5.28 6.13
N LYS A 135 1.95 5.21 6.94
CA LYS A 135 1.88 5.41 8.39
C LYS A 135 1.38 6.80 8.79
N TYR A 136 1.74 7.82 8.03
CA TYR A 136 1.41 9.21 8.34
C TYR A 136 0.32 9.78 7.44
N SER A 137 -0.44 8.91 6.76
CA SER A 137 -1.62 9.28 5.99
C SER A 137 -2.88 8.99 6.79
N GLU A 138 -3.81 9.93 6.77
CA GLU A 138 -5.07 9.83 7.49
C GLU A 138 -6.25 10.17 6.56
N ASN A 139 -7.34 9.40 6.66
CA ASN A 139 -8.57 9.63 5.91
C ASN A 139 -8.35 9.80 4.39
N GLY A 140 -7.50 8.97 3.80
CA GLY A 140 -7.18 9.01 2.36
C GLY A 140 -6.36 10.24 1.95
N LYS A 141 -5.70 10.92 2.89
CA LYS A 141 -4.97 12.15 2.63
C LYS A 141 -3.56 12.09 3.21
N VAL A 142 -2.59 12.28 2.34
CA VAL A 142 -1.20 12.49 2.74
C VAL A 142 -1.03 13.94 3.21
N ILE A 143 -0.47 14.13 4.40
CA ILE A 143 -0.21 15.48 4.92
C ILE A 143 1.01 16.10 4.22
N LYS A 144 1.00 17.43 4.02
CA LYS A 144 2.06 18.15 3.32
C LYS A 144 3.49 17.89 3.83
N PRO A 145 3.76 17.81 5.14
CA PRO A 145 5.10 17.48 5.63
C PRO A 145 5.60 16.11 5.17
N VAL A 146 4.72 15.10 5.09
CA VAL A 146 5.06 13.76 4.64
C VAL A 146 5.38 13.74 3.15
N GLU A 147 4.58 14.43 2.34
CA GLU A 147 4.83 14.60 0.90
C GLU A 147 6.16 15.32 0.66
N CYS A 148 6.42 16.41 1.39
CA CYS A 148 7.68 17.14 1.34
C CYS A 148 8.89 16.25 1.65
N VAL A 149 8.82 15.39 2.67
CA VAL A 149 9.91 14.46 3.02
C VAL A 149 10.14 13.45 1.90
N ALA A 150 9.07 12.86 1.35
CA ALA A 150 9.17 11.88 0.27
C ALA A 150 9.82 12.49 -0.99
N GLU A 151 9.41 13.71 -1.36
CA GLU A 151 9.99 14.49 -2.46
C GLU A 151 11.47 14.77 -2.22
N CYS A 152 11.80 15.40 -1.09
CA CYS A 152 13.18 15.80 -0.74
C CYS A 152 14.13 14.59 -0.75
N LEU A 153 13.76 13.47 -0.16
CA LEU A 153 14.60 12.27 -0.11
C LEU A 153 14.78 11.64 -1.50
N SER A 154 13.71 11.63 -2.30
CA SER A 154 13.74 11.12 -3.68
C SER A 154 14.67 11.95 -4.57
N GLU A 155 14.62 13.27 -4.45
CA GLU A 155 15.51 14.17 -5.18
C GLU A 155 16.98 14.06 -4.72
N ALA A 156 17.19 13.95 -3.40
CA ALA A 156 18.53 13.79 -2.84
C ALA A 156 19.22 12.50 -3.33
N GLU A 157 18.45 11.43 -3.62
CA GLU A 157 19.04 10.17 -4.11
C GLU A 157 19.78 10.34 -5.45
N ALA A 158 19.33 11.26 -6.31
CA ALA A 158 20.01 11.55 -7.56
C ALA A 158 21.49 12.00 -7.35
N GLY A 159 21.75 12.74 -6.26
CA GLY A 159 23.09 13.15 -5.87
C GLY A 159 23.98 11.99 -5.39
N MET A 160 23.38 10.96 -4.81
CA MET A 160 24.10 9.80 -4.27
C MET A 160 24.82 9.00 -5.35
N GLN A 161 24.31 9.02 -6.58
CA GLN A 161 24.89 8.27 -7.70
C GLN A 161 26.32 8.75 -8.07
N LYS A 162 26.68 9.97 -7.67
CA LYS A 162 28.01 10.54 -7.87
C LYS A 162 29.04 10.07 -6.83
N ILE A 163 28.59 9.49 -5.73
CA ILE A 163 29.45 9.02 -4.64
C ILE A 163 29.83 7.56 -4.90
N GLY A 164 31.11 7.29 -5.08
CA GLY A 164 31.60 5.95 -5.47
C GLY A 164 31.52 4.90 -4.38
N ARG A 165 31.82 5.25 -3.10
CA ARG A 165 31.90 4.29 -1.99
C ARG A 165 30.56 4.13 -1.28
N CYS A 166 30.14 2.87 -1.04
CA CYS A 166 28.88 2.55 -0.36
C CYS A 166 28.77 3.18 1.04
N LYS A 167 29.86 3.16 1.80
CA LYS A 167 29.90 3.78 3.14
C LYS A 167 29.63 5.28 3.09
N ASP A 168 30.22 5.98 2.14
CA ASP A 168 30.05 7.44 2.01
C ASP A 168 28.63 7.78 1.53
N ARG A 169 28.05 6.97 0.62
CA ARG A 169 26.64 7.09 0.24
C ARG A 169 25.72 6.97 1.45
N ASN A 170 25.94 5.95 2.30
CA ASN A 170 25.10 5.74 3.47
C ASN A 170 25.25 6.88 4.48
N THR A 171 26.45 7.43 4.67
CA THR A 171 26.66 8.59 5.52
C THR A 171 25.92 9.82 4.98
N GLN A 172 26.01 10.07 3.67
CA GLN A 172 25.32 11.19 3.05
C GLN A 172 23.81 11.04 3.06
N ARG A 173 23.28 9.82 2.86
CA ARG A 173 21.85 9.53 3.00
C ARG A 173 21.34 9.84 4.40
N LEU A 174 22.11 9.50 5.43
CA LEU A 174 21.76 9.85 6.81
C LEU A 174 21.64 11.36 6.98
N ILE A 175 22.62 12.12 6.47
CA ILE A 175 22.59 13.59 6.51
C ILE A 175 21.36 14.12 5.77
N ASN A 176 21.08 13.60 4.57
CA ASN A 176 19.92 13.99 3.78
C ASN A 176 18.60 13.68 4.50
N HIS A 177 18.50 12.52 5.16
CA HIS A 177 17.33 12.18 5.96
C HIS A 177 17.09 13.24 7.04
N VAL A 178 18.10 13.56 7.87
CA VAL A 178 17.96 14.58 8.91
C VAL A 178 17.54 15.92 8.32
N SER A 179 18.22 16.35 7.26
CA SER A 179 17.94 17.64 6.61
C SER A 179 16.54 17.70 6.01
N CYS A 180 16.09 16.64 5.29
CA CYS A 180 14.77 16.61 4.68
C CYS A 180 13.66 16.64 5.74
N TYR A 181 13.80 15.87 6.82
CA TYR A 181 12.80 15.89 7.89
C TYR A 181 12.71 17.26 8.57
N ILE A 182 13.83 17.86 8.94
CA ILE A 182 13.84 19.19 9.58
C ILE A 182 13.28 20.25 8.62
N ASN A 183 13.69 20.24 7.36
CA ASN A 183 13.23 21.22 6.36
C ASN A 183 11.73 21.09 6.07
N CYS A 184 11.17 19.89 6.23
CA CYS A 184 9.74 19.62 6.06
C CYS A 184 8.91 19.79 7.35
N GLY A 185 9.50 20.30 8.42
CA GLY A 185 8.79 20.66 9.65
C GLY A 185 8.74 19.58 10.73
N PHE A 186 9.56 18.52 10.63
CA PHE A 186 9.68 17.53 11.69
C PHE A 186 10.83 17.88 12.64
N ASN A 187 10.59 17.70 13.94
CA ASN A 187 11.61 17.89 14.96
C ASN A 187 12.33 16.57 15.25
N LEU A 188 13.65 16.59 15.26
CA LEU A 188 14.44 15.42 15.67
C LEU A 188 14.39 15.26 17.20
N ILE A 189 13.68 14.23 17.68
CA ILE A 189 13.50 13.96 19.12
C ILE A 189 14.50 12.92 19.64
N SER A 190 15.03 12.06 18.78
CA SER A 190 16.02 11.05 19.20
C SER A 190 16.87 10.57 18.03
N SER A 191 18.11 10.18 18.34
CA SER A 191 18.95 9.43 17.41
C SER A 191 19.66 8.29 18.16
N LYS A 192 19.65 7.09 17.59
CA LYS A 192 20.31 5.92 18.14
C LYS A 192 21.02 5.14 17.04
N ALA A 193 22.31 4.87 17.24
CA ALA A 193 23.03 3.96 16.37
C ALA A 193 22.47 2.55 16.50
N ILE A 194 22.14 1.92 15.37
CA ILE A 194 21.76 0.52 15.32
C ILE A 194 23.05 -0.25 15.02
N GLY A 195 23.43 -1.15 15.94
CA GLY A 195 24.62 -2.00 15.79
C GLY A 195 24.41 -3.06 14.72
N THR A 196 24.34 -2.66 13.45
CA THR A 196 24.41 -3.57 12.31
C THR A 196 25.81 -3.48 11.69
N PRO A 197 26.29 -4.54 11.05
CA PRO A 197 27.60 -4.53 10.35
C PRO A 197 27.70 -3.39 9.31
N GLU A 198 26.56 -2.88 8.85
CA GLU A 198 26.46 -1.84 7.82
C GLU A 198 26.30 -0.42 8.41
N GLY A 199 26.31 -0.26 9.74
CA GLY A 199 26.27 1.05 10.41
C GLY A 199 24.95 1.80 10.20
N GLY A 200 23.84 1.27 10.70
CA GLY A 200 22.54 1.93 10.63
C GLY A 200 22.27 2.87 11.81
N TRP A 201 21.40 3.86 11.61
CA TRP A 201 20.88 4.75 12.63
C TRP A 201 19.36 4.67 12.69
N LYS A 202 18.81 4.66 13.89
CA LYS A 202 17.38 4.85 14.12
C LYS A 202 17.17 6.26 14.64
N MET A 203 16.35 7.04 13.95
CA MET A 203 15.97 8.39 14.32
C MET A 203 14.49 8.44 14.62
N GLY A 204 14.13 9.20 15.66
CA GLY A 204 12.74 9.53 15.97
C GLY A 204 12.49 11.02 15.63
N PHE A 205 11.40 11.28 14.95
CA PHE A 205 10.94 12.63 14.62
C PHE A 205 9.50 12.81 15.11
N GLU A 206 9.15 14.02 15.43
CA GLU A 206 7.82 14.48 15.83
C GLU A 206 7.34 15.62 14.94
#